data_4dbc3e0d0998fae74e91582a9b472606
#
_entry.id   4dbc3e0d0998fae74e91582a9b472606
#
_cell.length_a   1.000
_cell.length_b   1.000
_cell.length_c   1.000
_cell.angle_alpha   90.00
_cell.angle_beta   90.00
_cell.angle_gamma   90.00
#
_symmetry.space_group_name_H-M   'P 1'
#
loop_
_entity.id
_entity.type
_entity.pdbx_description
1 polymer ?
#
loop_
_entity_poly.entity_id
_entity_poly.type
_entity_poly.pdbx_seq_one_letter_code
_entity_poly.pdbx_strand_id
1 'polypeptide(L)'
;MIDFINTLDTKVFLELNQLHAPFWDYFMSAFSGKVIWVPMYATVAYLMFKNLSWKVALSFLIAIALIIALSDMTCAKVIRPFAERLRPANIENPISHMVHIVDNYRGGAYGFPSCHAANSFAFVTFLAMIIKNRLLLAFAFSWAVVNCYSRIYLGVHYTGDIIVGALVGSIIAWLVVTATRKIVTEKFEYNQPEYQHAGIFPIVQVLIIVGIAVYSFIKVY
;
A
#
# COMPACT_ATOMS: atom_id res chain seq x y z
N MET A 1 -20.54 -1.06 21.99
CA MET A 1 -20.24 -1.50 20.60
C MET A 1 -18.82 -1.06 20.18
N ILE A 2 -18.46 0.22 20.28
CA ILE A 2 -17.10 0.73 19.93
C ILE A 2 -16.01 0.04 20.75
N ASP A 3 -16.19 -0.09 22.06
CA ASP A 3 -15.22 -0.75 22.94
C ASP A 3 -15.01 -2.23 22.57
N PHE A 4 -16.07 -2.93 22.18
CA PHE A 4 -15.96 -4.31 21.70
C PHE A 4 -15.14 -4.42 20.42
N ILE A 5 -15.37 -3.50 19.44
CA ILE A 5 -14.61 -3.45 18.19
C ILE A 5 -13.13 -3.15 18.46
N ASN A 6 -12.84 -2.19 19.34
CA ASN A 6 -11.47 -1.85 19.72
C ASN A 6 -10.75 -3.01 20.43
N THR A 7 -11.47 -3.72 21.33
CA THR A 7 -10.92 -4.89 22.02
C THR A 7 -10.59 -6.02 21.02
N LEU A 8 -11.50 -6.30 20.09
CA LEU A 8 -11.30 -7.30 19.05
C LEU A 8 -10.13 -6.93 18.13
N ASP A 9 -10.07 -5.68 17.68
CA ASP A 9 -8.98 -5.17 16.82
C ASP A 9 -7.63 -5.25 17.53
N THR A 10 -7.58 -4.93 18.81
CA THR A 10 -6.38 -5.06 19.65
C THR A 10 -5.95 -6.53 19.76
N LYS A 11 -6.88 -7.45 20.00
CA LYS A 11 -6.59 -8.87 20.09
C LYS A 11 -6.02 -9.43 18.78
N VAL A 12 -6.69 -9.16 17.67
CA VAL A 12 -6.22 -9.58 16.33
C VAL A 12 -4.85 -8.99 16.00
N PHE A 13 -4.65 -7.70 16.32
CA PHE A 13 -3.36 -7.05 16.13
C PHE A 13 -2.25 -7.77 16.91
N LEU A 14 -2.44 -8.03 18.21
CA LEU A 14 -1.42 -8.67 19.05
C LEU A 14 -1.10 -10.09 18.56
N GLU A 15 -2.11 -10.88 18.20
CA GLU A 15 -1.90 -12.22 17.63
C GLU A 15 -1.05 -12.18 16.36
N LEU A 16 -1.30 -11.24 15.46
CA LEU A 16 -0.56 -11.08 14.21
C LEU A 16 0.85 -10.50 14.42
N ASN A 17 1.00 -9.54 15.34
CA ASN A 17 2.27 -8.89 15.63
C ASN A 17 3.24 -9.81 16.37
N GLN A 18 2.74 -10.80 17.12
CA GLN A 18 3.58 -11.80 17.81
C GLN A 18 4.19 -12.85 16.87
N LEU A 19 3.75 -12.94 15.62
CA LEU A 19 4.32 -13.82 14.60
C LEU A 19 5.63 -13.24 14.05
N HIS A 20 6.67 -13.15 14.90
CA HIS A 20 7.93 -12.51 14.53
C HIS A 20 9.14 -13.44 14.64
N ALA A 21 10.18 -13.14 13.85
CA ALA A 21 11.48 -13.80 13.91
C ALA A 21 12.55 -12.88 13.27
N PRO A 22 13.85 -13.03 13.62
CA PRO A 22 14.92 -12.13 13.15
C PRO A 22 14.97 -11.93 11.63
N PHE A 23 14.77 -12.98 10.85
CA PHE A 23 14.70 -12.87 9.38
C PHE A 23 13.54 -11.97 8.93
N TRP A 24 12.36 -12.13 9.53
CA TRP A 24 11.17 -11.38 9.17
C TRP A 24 11.24 -9.93 9.64
N ASP A 25 12.01 -9.61 10.68
CA ASP A 25 12.25 -8.23 11.12
C ASP A 25 12.91 -7.41 10.01
N TYR A 26 14.00 -7.92 9.44
CA TYR A 26 14.66 -7.27 8.30
C TYR A 26 13.80 -7.28 7.03
N PHE A 27 13.13 -8.41 6.78
CA PHE A 27 12.29 -8.56 5.59
C PHE A 27 11.12 -7.56 5.60
N MET A 28 10.33 -7.50 6.66
CA MET A 28 9.16 -6.65 6.75
C MET A 28 9.54 -5.16 6.84
N SER A 29 10.65 -4.84 7.50
CA SER A 29 11.21 -3.49 7.52
C SER A 29 11.58 -3.02 6.10
N ALA A 30 12.35 -3.82 5.36
CA ALA A 30 12.72 -3.51 3.97
C ALA A 30 11.50 -3.48 3.03
N PHE A 31 10.57 -4.46 3.16
CA PHE A 31 9.36 -4.57 2.35
C PHE A 31 8.46 -3.34 2.52
N SER A 32 8.35 -2.82 3.74
CA SER A 32 7.59 -1.59 4.06
C SER A 32 8.22 -0.32 3.49
N GLY A 33 9.48 -0.39 3.03
CA GLY A 33 10.20 0.74 2.45
C GLY A 33 9.60 1.20 1.12
N LYS A 34 9.57 2.53 0.88
CA LYS A 34 8.99 3.08 -0.36
C LYS A 34 9.94 2.96 -1.56
N VAL A 35 11.23 3.17 -1.33
CA VAL A 35 12.25 3.27 -2.40
C VAL A 35 12.49 1.93 -3.09
N ILE A 36 12.40 0.83 -2.35
CA ILE A 36 12.61 -0.52 -2.89
C ILE A 36 11.63 -0.87 -4.02
N TRP A 37 10.45 -0.25 -4.03
CA TRP A 37 9.39 -0.49 -5.03
C TRP A 37 9.45 0.44 -6.24
N VAL A 38 10.43 1.36 -6.31
CA VAL A 38 10.60 2.25 -7.48
C VAL A 38 10.69 1.48 -8.80
N PRO A 39 11.41 0.34 -8.93
CA PRO A 39 11.41 -0.41 -10.19
C PRO A 39 10.04 -0.97 -10.57
N MET A 40 9.21 -1.37 -9.60
CA MET A 40 7.83 -1.80 -9.83
C MET A 40 6.97 -0.65 -10.38
N TYR A 41 7.06 0.54 -9.80
CA TYR A 41 6.34 1.72 -10.30
C TYR A 41 6.83 2.16 -11.68
N ALA A 42 8.14 2.10 -11.92
CA ALA A 42 8.72 2.38 -13.24
C ALA A 42 8.22 1.39 -14.31
N THR A 43 8.03 0.12 -13.94
CA THR A 43 7.43 -0.88 -14.83
C THR A 43 6.01 -0.50 -15.24
N VAL A 44 5.19 0.01 -14.32
CA VAL A 44 3.84 0.48 -14.66
C VAL A 44 3.89 1.67 -15.63
N ALA A 45 4.77 2.64 -15.38
CA ALA A 45 4.98 3.76 -16.29
C ALA A 45 5.42 3.28 -17.69
N TYR A 46 6.37 2.35 -17.75
CA TYR A 46 6.79 1.72 -19.01
C TYR A 46 5.61 1.06 -19.74
N LEU A 47 4.81 0.25 -19.05
CA LEU A 47 3.65 -0.41 -19.63
C LEU A 47 2.63 0.61 -20.18
N MET A 48 2.43 1.72 -19.49
CA MET A 48 1.55 2.79 -19.98
C MET A 48 2.05 3.42 -21.27
N PHE A 49 3.32 3.84 -21.31
CA PHE A 49 3.88 4.43 -22.55
C PHE A 49 4.01 3.43 -23.71
N LYS A 50 4.17 2.14 -23.40
CA LYS A 50 4.24 1.09 -24.44
C LYS A 50 2.89 0.78 -25.07
N ASN A 51 1.80 0.90 -24.34
CA ASN A 51 0.47 0.45 -24.76
C ASN A 51 -0.53 1.59 -25.02
N LEU A 52 -0.20 2.83 -24.65
CA LEU A 52 -1.06 4.00 -24.77
C LEU A 52 -0.36 5.09 -25.56
N SER A 53 -1.14 6.00 -26.16
CA SER A 53 -0.57 7.24 -26.67
C SER A 53 0.06 8.04 -25.52
N TRP A 54 1.13 8.81 -25.80
CA TRP A 54 1.85 9.53 -24.77
C TRP A 54 0.97 10.49 -23.95
N LYS A 55 -0.05 11.10 -24.58
CA LYS A 55 -1.00 11.99 -23.89
C LYS A 55 -1.87 11.25 -22.90
N VAL A 56 -2.37 10.08 -23.27
CA VAL A 56 -3.18 9.21 -22.41
C VAL A 56 -2.33 8.63 -21.28
N ALA A 57 -1.12 8.14 -21.60
CA ALA A 57 -0.18 7.62 -20.59
C ALA A 57 0.15 8.69 -19.54
N LEU A 58 0.49 9.91 -19.97
CA LEU A 58 0.78 11.02 -19.07
C LEU A 58 -0.43 11.40 -18.21
N SER A 59 -1.64 11.39 -18.78
CA SER A 59 -2.87 11.66 -18.02
C SER A 59 -3.07 10.66 -16.88
N PHE A 60 -2.84 9.38 -17.12
CA PHE A 60 -2.93 8.35 -16.08
C PHE A 60 -1.78 8.43 -15.06
N LEU A 61 -0.57 8.83 -15.48
CA LEU A 61 0.54 9.06 -14.54
C LEU A 61 0.28 10.26 -13.63
N ILE A 62 -0.33 11.32 -14.15
CA ILE A 62 -0.80 12.45 -13.33
C ILE A 62 -1.92 11.99 -12.38
N ALA A 63 -2.85 11.17 -12.87
CA ALA A 63 -3.93 10.63 -12.06
C ALA A 63 -3.42 9.82 -10.88
N ILE A 64 -2.45 8.90 -11.07
CA ILE A 64 -1.90 8.12 -9.95
C ILE A 64 -1.16 9.01 -8.93
N ALA A 65 -0.42 10.02 -9.38
CA ALA A 65 0.21 10.98 -8.49
C ALA A 65 -0.84 11.74 -7.65
N LEU A 66 -1.92 12.18 -8.28
CA LEU A 66 -3.06 12.84 -7.60
C LEU A 66 -3.75 11.89 -6.62
N ILE A 67 -3.97 10.63 -6.99
CA ILE A 67 -4.57 9.61 -6.12
C ILE A 67 -3.74 9.44 -4.85
N ILE A 68 -2.42 9.27 -4.96
CA ILE A 68 -1.53 9.12 -3.81
C ILE A 68 -1.56 10.37 -2.92
N ALA A 69 -1.47 11.56 -3.51
CA ALA A 69 -1.54 12.82 -2.76
C ALA A 69 -2.87 12.97 -2.00
N LEU A 70 -4.00 12.72 -2.67
CA LEU A 70 -5.33 12.79 -2.05
C LEU A 70 -5.50 11.72 -0.94
N SER A 71 -5.02 10.51 -1.16
CA SER A 71 -5.07 9.43 -0.16
C SER A 71 -4.27 9.80 1.10
N ASP A 72 -3.03 10.29 0.93
CA ASP A 72 -2.20 10.75 2.04
C ASP A 72 -2.83 11.94 2.77
N MET A 73 -3.34 12.94 2.03
CA MET A 73 -4.00 14.12 2.62
C MET A 73 -5.24 13.73 3.41
N THR A 74 -6.11 12.90 2.82
CA THR A 74 -7.35 12.45 3.48
C THR A 74 -7.04 11.68 4.76
N CYS A 75 -6.12 10.71 4.70
CA CYS A 75 -5.76 9.92 5.87
C CYS A 75 -5.03 10.75 6.93
N ALA A 76 -3.98 11.48 6.54
CA ALA A 76 -3.08 12.11 7.50
C ALA A 76 -3.56 13.47 8.02
N LYS A 77 -4.25 14.27 7.18
CA LYS A 77 -4.62 15.65 7.52
C LYS A 77 -6.11 15.85 7.75
N VAL A 78 -6.97 14.96 7.22
CA VAL A 78 -8.41 15.08 7.43
C VAL A 78 -8.87 14.12 8.52
N ILE A 79 -8.70 12.81 8.37
CA ILE A 79 -9.30 11.82 9.29
C ILE A 79 -8.48 11.70 10.59
N ARG A 80 -7.15 11.61 10.50
CA ARG A 80 -6.28 11.34 11.65
C ARG A 80 -6.39 12.35 12.80
N PRO A 81 -6.47 13.68 12.55
CA PRO A 81 -6.62 14.65 13.63
C PRO A 81 -7.94 14.55 14.39
N PHE A 82 -8.98 13.98 13.79
CA PHE A 82 -10.27 13.76 14.46
C PHE A 82 -10.36 12.41 15.18
N ALA A 83 -9.62 11.42 14.68
CA ALA A 83 -9.65 10.08 15.28
C ALA A 83 -8.74 9.95 16.50
N GLU A 84 -7.61 10.64 16.50
CA GLU A 84 -6.57 10.68 17.55
C GLU A 84 -6.22 9.30 18.14
N ARG A 85 -6.38 8.24 17.35
CA ARG A 85 -6.10 6.87 17.77
C ARG A 85 -4.60 6.65 17.85
N LEU A 86 -4.07 6.44 19.06
CA LEU A 86 -2.66 6.13 19.30
C LEU A 86 -2.25 4.86 18.55
N ARG A 87 -1.04 4.87 17.99
CA ARG A 87 -0.45 3.65 17.41
C ARG A 87 -0.21 2.59 18.46
N PRO A 88 -0.26 1.29 18.11
CA PRO A 88 0.05 0.22 19.05
C PRO A 88 1.42 0.40 19.74
N ALA A 89 2.45 0.76 18.96
CA ALA A 89 3.82 0.96 19.44
C ALA A 89 4.04 2.31 20.15
N ASN A 90 3.06 3.22 20.20
CA ASN A 90 3.22 4.50 20.91
C ASN A 90 3.39 4.26 22.42
N ILE A 91 4.35 4.93 23.05
CA ILE A 91 4.68 4.75 24.47
C ILE A 91 3.48 5.06 25.40
N GLU A 92 2.64 6.01 25.00
CA GLU A 92 1.43 6.37 25.76
C GLU A 92 0.29 5.35 25.59
N ASN A 93 0.42 4.40 24.64
CA ASN A 93 -0.60 3.37 24.44
C ASN A 93 -0.44 2.29 25.52
N PRO A 94 -1.50 1.95 26.28
CA PRO A 94 -1.44 0.94 27.35
C PRO A 94 -0.88 -0.42 26.92
N ILE A 95 -1.05 -0.81 25.66
CA ILE A 95 -0.57 -2.11 25.15
C ILE A 95 0.87 -2.06 24.61
N SER A 96 1.53 -0.89 24.62
CA SER A 96 2.84 -0.70 23.96
C SER A 96 3.94 -1.64 24.45
N HIS A 97 3.86 -2.08 25.72
CA HIS A 97 4.78 -3.03 26.32
C HIS A 97 4.63 -4.47 25.81
N MET A 98 3.50 -4.79 25.13
CA MET A 98 3.21 -6.09 24.53
C MET A 98 3.56 -6.15 23.05
N VAL A 99 3.90 -5.00 22.45
CA VAL A 99 4.07 -4.86 21.00
C VAL A 99 5.49 -5.16 20.58
N HIS A 100 5.66 -6.11 19.66
CA HIS A 100 6.93 -6.31 18.95
C HIS A 100 7.19 -5.11 18.04
N ILE A 101 8.37 -4.51 18.16
CA ILE A 101 8.85 -3.39 17.36
C ILE A 101 10.23 -3.71 16.79
N VAL A 102 10.52 -3.25 15.58
CA VAL A 102 11.81 -3.43 14.91
C VAL A 102 12.58 -2.11 14.91
N ASP A 103 13.86 -2.15 15.22
CA ASP A 103 14.79 -1.00 15.23
C ASP A 103 14.26 0.21 16.03
N ASN A 104 13.54 -0.03 17.12
CA ASN A 104 12.87 1.00 17.93
C ASN A 104 11.94 1.93 17.13
N TYR A 105 11.50 1.53 15.94
CA TYR A 105 10.61 2.32 15.11
C TYR A 105 9.18 2.27 15.64
N ARG A 106 8.66 3.40 16.12
CA ARG A 106 7.31 3.53 16.69
C ARG A 106 6.35 4.33 15.81
N GLY A 107 6.86 4.97 14.75
CA GLY A 107 6.08 5.90 13.92
C GLY A 107 5.71 7.18 14.64
N GLY A 108 4.72 7.92 14.12
CA GLY A 108 4.17 9.10 14.80
C GLY A 108 3.12 8.73 15.86
N ALA A 109 2.56 9.73 16.57
CA ALA A 109 1.61 9.50 17.66
C ALA A 109 0.36 8.73 17.22
N TYR A 110 -0.34 9.21 16.20
CA TYR A 110 -1.61 8.65 15.74
C TYR A 110 -1.48 7.76 14.51
N GLY A 111 -2.28 6.70 14.43
CA GLY A 111 -2.20 5.66 13.39
C GLY A 111 -3.39 5.61 12.44
N PHE A 112 -4.58 6.01 12.87
CA PHE A 112 -5.82 5.79 12.11
C PHE A 112 -6.15 6.95 11.14
N PRO A 113 -6.48 6.65 9.88
CA PRO A 113 -6.26 5.37 9.19
C PRO A 113 -4.83 5.24 8.66
N SER A 114 -4.48 4.06 8.14
CA SER A 114 -3.17 3.78 7.58
C SER A 114 -2.99 4.38 6.18
N CYS A 115 -2.09 5.36 6.03
CA CYS A 115 -1.73 5.91 4.72
C CYS A 115 -1.04 4.86 3.82
N HIS A 116 -0.25 3.93 4.39
CA HIS A 116 0.36 2.84 3.61
C HIS A 116 -0.71 1.95 2.98
N ALA A 117 -1.74 1.57 3.74
CA ALA A 117 -2.85 0.79 3.22
C ALA A 117 -3.64 1.56 2.16
N ALA A 118 -3.92 2.84 2.41
CA ALA A 118 -4.61 3.70 1.46
C ALA A 118 -3.85 3.76 0.13
N ASN A 119 -2.55 4.05 0.14
CA ASN A 119 -1.74 4.14 -1.06
C ASN A 119 -1.60 2.80 -1.79
N SER A 120 -1.42 1.70 -1.06
CA SER A 120 -1.29 0.37 -1.65
C SER A 120 -2.57 -0.07 -2.36
N PHE A 121 -3.71 0.06 -1.71
CA PHE A 121 -4.99 -0.32 -2.30
C PHE A 121 -5.48 0.67 -3.36
N ALA A 122 -5.14 1.95 -3.22
CA ALA A 122 -5.34 2.94 -4.30
C ALA A 122 -4.58 2.55 -5.57
N PHE A 123 -3.32 2.12 -5.44
CA PHE A 123 -2.51 1.64 -6.55
C PHE A 123 -3.09 0.38 -7.20
N VAL A 124 -3.52 -0.60 -6.41
CA VAL A 124 -4.18 -1.82 -6.92
C VAL A 124 -5.47 -1.49 -7.65
N THR A 125 -6.31 -0.62 -7.07
CA THR A 125 -7.57 -0.18 -7.70
C THR A 125 -7.32 0.55 -9.01
N PHE A 126 -6.33 1.44 -9.04
CA PHE A 126 -5.89 2.12 -10.26
C PHE A 126 -5.49 1.11 -11.35
N LEU A 127 -4.65 0.12 -11.03
CA LEU A 127 -4.24 -0.92 -11.97
C LEU A 127 -5.42 -1.75 -12.45
N ALA A 128 -6.31 -2.16 -11.54
CA ALA A 128 -7.48 -2.97 -11.86
C ALA A 128 -8.45 -2.27 -12.83
N MET A 129 -8.55 -0.95 -12.73
CA MET A 129 -9.39 -0.16 -13.63
C MET A 129 -8.76 0.08 -15.00
N ILE A 130 -7.42 0.05 -15.12
CA ILE A 130 -6.72 0.41 -16.36
C ILE A 130 -6.16 -0.81 -17.07
N ILE A 131 -5.62 -1.80 -16.35
CA ILE A 131 -4.92 -2.96 -16.92
C ILE A 131 -5.77 -4.22 -16.77
N LYS A 132 -6.23 -4.80 -17.89
CA LYS A 132 -6.98 -6.06 -17.90
C LYS A 132 -6.04 -7.28 -17.96
N ASN A 133 -5.22 -7.46 -16.91
CA ASN A 133 -4.34 -8.62 -16.83
C ASN A 133 -4.44 -9.26 -15.43
N ARG A 134 -5.02 -10.47 -15.36
CA ARG A 134 -5.31 -11.15 -14.09
C ARG A 134 -4.05 -11.48 -13.30
N LEU A 135 -2.97 -11.87 -13.98
CA LEU A 135 -1.70 -12.21 -13.31
C LEU A 135 -1.08 -10.97 -12.68
N LEU A 136 -0.96 -9.87 -13.44
CA LEU A 136 -0.47 -8.60 -12.91
C LEU A 136 -1.29 -8.14 -11.69
N LEU A 137 -2.62 -8.21 -11.79
CA LEU A 137 -3.50 -7.80 -10.69
C LEU A 137 -3.36 -8.69 -9.46
N ALA A 138 -3.20 -10.01 -9.63
CA ALA A 138 -2.96 -10.92 -8.51
C ALA A 138 -1.65 -10.59 -7.78
N PHE A 139 -0.58 -10.31 -8.52
CA PHE A 139 0.70 -9.90 -7.95
C PHE A 139 0.63 -8.54 -7.26
N ALA A 140 -0.02 -7.54 -7.88
CA ALA A 140 -0.21 -6.22 -7.27
C ALA A 140 -1.04 -6.31 -5.98
N PHE A 141 -2.10 -7.12 -5.97
CA PHE A 141 -2.92 -7.35 -4.78
C PHE A 141 -2.12 -8.05 -3.67
N SER A 142 -1.39 -9.12 -3.99
CA SER A 142 -0.53 -9.82 -3.02
C SER A 142 0.51 -8.88 -2.40
N TRP A 143 1.12 -8.02 -3.23
CA TRP A 143 2.02 -6.98 -2.74
C TRP A 143 1.34 -6.03 -1.76
N ALA A 144 0.14 -5.54 -2.08
CA ALA A 144 -0.59 -4.64 -1.21
C ALA A 144 -0.94 -5.28 0.14
N VAL A 145 -1.35 -6.56 0.13
CA VAL A 145 -1.65 -7.34 1.35
C VAL A 145 -0.39 -7.48 2.22
N VAL A 146 0.75 -7.89 1.64
CA VAL A 146 2.00 -8.04 2.39
C VAL A 146 2.51 -6.68 2.89
N ASN A 147 2.38 -5.62 2.08
CA ASN A 147 2.75 -4.26 2.50
C ASN A 147 1.88 -3.77 3.68
N CYS A 148 0.59 -4.09 3.67
CA CYS A 148 -0.31 -3.81 4.79
C CYS A 148 0.05 -4.63 6.03
N TYR A 149 0.32 -5.93 5.86
CA TYR A 149 0.74 -6.80 6.97
C TYR A 149 2.07 -6.33 7.59
N SER A 150 3.01 -5.84 6.79
CA SER A 150 4.26 -5.28 7.31
C SER A 150 4.02 -4.14 8.32
N ARG A 151 2.91 -3.40 8.23
CA ARG A 151 2.58 -2.32 9.16
C ARG A 151 2.08 -2.85 10.52
N ILE A 152 1.36 -3.98 10.50
CA ILE A 152 0.95 -4.73 11.70
C ILE A 152 2.20 -5.34 12.34
N TYR A 153 3.03 -6.00 11.55
CA TYR A 153 4.27 -6.62 11.97
C TYR A 153 5.22 -5.65 12.68
N LEU A 154 5.40 -4.46 12.10
CA LEU A 154 6.22 -3.38 12.67
C LEU A 154 5.57 -2.65 13.87
N GLY A 155 4.39 -3.08 14.32
CA GLY A 155 3.73 -2.53 15.50
C GLY A 155 3.10 -1.15 15.32
N VAL A 156 2.99 -0.62 14.11
CA VAL A 156 2.61 0.80 13.89
C VAL A 156 1.17 1.04 13.48
N HIS A 157 0.41 -0.02 13.18
CA HIS A 157 -1.02 0.09 12.82
C HIS A 157 -1.81 -1.11 13.33
N TYR A 158 -3.01 -0.86 13.82
CA TYR A 158 -4.02 -1.89 14.05
C TYR A 158 -4.60 -2.41 12.73
N THR A 159 -5.26 -3.57 12.78
CA THR A 159 -5.94 -4.17 11.61
C THR A 159 -7.04 -3.24 11.09
N GLY A 160 -7.81 -2.61 11.99
CA GLY A 160 -8.84 -1.63 11.64
C GLY A 160 -8.29 -0.41 10.90
N ASP A 161 -7.08 0.07 11.27
CA ASP A 161 -6.41 1.17 10.55
C ASP A 161 -6.13 0.80 9.09
N ILE A 162 -5.74 -0.47 8.87
CA ILE A 162 -5.45 -1.02 7.54
C ILE A 162 -6.73 -1.11 6.70
N ILE A 163 -7.80 -1.69 7.25
CA ILE A 163 -9.07 -1.87 6.54
C ILE A 163 -9.63 -0.51 6.10
N VAL A 164 -9.70 0.45 7.02
CA VAL A 164 -10.24 1.78 6.69
C VAL A 164 -9.33 2.52 5.72
N GLY A 165 -8.01 2.44 5.88
CA GLY A 165 -7.06 3.00 4.93
C GLY A 165 -7.27 2.43 3.52
N ALA A 166 -7.36 1.10 3.39
CA ALA A 166 -7.59 0.42 2.11
C ALA A 166 -8.89 0.89 1.42
N LEU A 167 -9.98 1.02 2.19
CA LEU A 167 -11.26 1.52 1.67
C LEU A 167 -11.14 2.97 1.18
N VAL A 168 -10.55 3.86 1.97
CA VAL A 168 -10.34 5.27 1.60
C VAL A 168 -9.54 5.37 0.30
N GLY A 169 -8.40 4.68 0.22
CA GLY A 169 -7.55 4.71 -0.97
C GLY A 169 -8.26 4.15 -2.22
N SER A 170 -9.00 3.03 -2.07
CA SER A 170 -9.75 2.43 -3.17
C SER A 170 -10.86 3.36 -3.69
N ILE A 171 -11.60 4.03 -2.80
CA ILE A 171 -12.66 4.97 -3.18
C ILE A 171 -12.05 6.17 -3.93
N ILE A 172 -10.97 6.76 -3.42
CA ILE A 172 -10.29 7.88 -4.07
C ILE A 172 -9.77 7.48 -5.46
N ALA A 173 -9.15 6.31 -5.57
CA ALA A 173 -8.66 5.80 -6.84
C ALA A 173 -9.80 5.59 -7.84
N TRP A 174 -10.91 4.99 -7.41
CA TRP A 174 -12.08 4.78 -8.25
C TRP A 174 -12.63 6.10 -8.79
N LEU A 175 -12.80 7.12 -7.94
CA LEU A 175 -13.28 8.43 -8.34
C LEU A 175 -12.37 9.12 -9.36
N VAL A 176 -11.07 9.19 -9.04
CA VAL A 176 -10.09 9.89 -9.90
C VAL A 176 -9.90 9.18 -11.23
N VAL A 177 -9.80 7.84 -11.23
CA VAL A 177 -9.65 7.07 -12.48
C VAL A 177 -10.90 7.19 -13.34
N THR A 178 -12.10 7.15 -12.74
CA THR A 178 -13.36 7.31 -13.49
C THR A 178 -13.41 8.69 -14.16
N ALA A 179 -13.06 9.76 -13.43
CA ALA A 179 -12.99 11.11 -13.99
C ALA A 179 -11.93 11.22 -15.10
N THR A 180 -10.73 10.67 -14.86
CA THR A 180 -9.65 10.68 -15.85
C THR A 180 -10.04 9.92 -17.12
N ARG A 181 -10.64 8.73 -16.98
CA ARG A 181 -11.10 7.94 -18.14
C ARG A 181 -12.11 8.71 -18.98
N LYS A 182 -13.08 9.40 -18.35
CA LYS A 182 -14.02 10.24 -19.09
C LYS A 182 -13.30 11.30 -19.90
N ILE A 183 -12.36 12.04 -19.29
CA ILE A 183 -11.58 13.09 -19.95
C ILE A 183 -10.75 12.53 -21.12
N VAL A 184 -10.04 11.42 -20.92
CA VAL A 184 -9.17 10.87 -21.98
C VAL A 184 -9.97 10.23 -23.10
N THR A 185 -11.15 9.68 -22.83
CA THR A 185 -12.05 9.14 -23.86
C THR A 185 -12.62 10.28 -24.72
N GLU A 186 -13.09 11.35 -24.11
CA GLU A 186 -13.66 12.49 -24.82
C GLU A 186 -12.60 13.28 -25.63
N LYS A 187 -11.38 13.44 -25.09
CA LYS A 187 -10.34 14.28 -25.72
C LYS A 187 -9.38 13.53 -26.64
N PHE A 188 -9.16 12.24 -26.40
CA PHE A 188 -8.12 11.44 -27.07
C PHE A 188 -8.63 10.11 -27.63
N GLU A 189 -9.96 9.92 -27.70
CA GLU A 189 -10.60 8.71 -28.24
C GLU A 189 -10.05 7.42 -27.60
N TYR A 190 -9.81 7.48 -26.26
CA TYR A 190 -9.21 6.39 -25.52
C TYR A 190 -10.13 5.16 -25.48
N ASN A 191 -9.62 4.05 -26.05
CA ASN A 191 -10.16 2.71 -25.85
C ASN A 191 -9.16 1.90 -25.03
N GLN A 192 -9.65 1.18 -24.01
CA GLN A 192 -8.77 0.39 -23.13
C GLN A 192 -8.15 -0.79 -23.90
N PRO A 193 -6.82 -0.80 -24.11
CA PRO A 193 -6.14 -1.87 -24.86
C PRO A 193 -5.94 -3.12 -24.00
N GLU A 194 -5.60 -4.22 -24.66
CA GLU A 194 -4.88 -5.31 -24.02
C GLU A 194 -3.41 -4.90 -23.84
N TYR A 195 -2.93 -4.96 -22.61
CA TYR A 195 -1.56 -4.54 -22.31
C TYR A 195 -0.57 -5.60 -22.72
N GLN A 196 0.24 -5.30 -23.74
CA GLN A 196 1.39 -6.11 -24.12
C GLN A 196 2.48 -6.01 -23.04
N HIS A 197 3.26 -7.09 -22.88
CA HIS A 197 4.35 -7.17 -21.92
C HIS A 197 3.95 -7.05 -20.44
N ALA A 198 2.68 -7.18 -20.08
CA ALA A 198 2.20 -7.10 -18.71
C ALA A 198 2.90 -8.11 -17.76
N GLY A 199 3.42 -9.22 -18.29
CA GLY A 199 4.21 -10.21 -17.55
C GLY A 199 5.54 -9.69 -16.99
N ILE A 200 6.04 -8.54 -17.44
CA ILE A 200 7.24 -7.92 -16.84
C ILE A 200 6.98 -7.47 -15.40
N PHE A 201 5.76 -7.03 -15.08
CA PHE A 201 5.43 -6.56 -13.74
C PHE A 201 5.62 -7.63 -12.65
N PRO A 202 5.05 -8.85 -12.74
CA PRO A 202 5.30 -9.90 -11.76
C PRO A 202 6.77 -10.33 -11.70
N ILE A 203 7.50 -10.33 -12.82
CA ILE A 203 8.93 -10.67 -12.83
C ILE A 203 9.72 -9.66 -12.01
N VAL A 204 9.53 -8.36 -12.25
CA VAL A 204 10.20 -7.29 -11.48
C VAL A 204 9.85 -7.38 -10.00
N GLN A 205 8.59 -7.64 -9.67
CA GLN A 205 8.15 -7.79 -8.28
C GLN A 205 8.84 -8.98 -7.60
N VAL A 206 8.91 -10.13 -8.25
CA VAL A 206 9.62 -11.32 -7.72
C VAL A 206 11.09 -11.03 -7.50
N LEU A 207 11.76 -10.36 -8.45
CA LEU A 207 13.18 -9.99 -8.31
C LEU A 207 13.41 -9.07 -7.10
N ILE A 208 12.53 -8.10 -6.86
CA ILE A 208 12.60 -7.24 -5.67
C ILE A 208 12.43 -8.08 -4.39
N ILE A 209 11.42 -8.95 -4.34
CA ILE A 209 11.16 -9.81 -3.17
C ILE A 209 12.35 -10.73 -2.89
N VAL A 210 12.93 -11.33 -3.91
CA VAL A 210 14.15 -12.17 -3.77
C VAL A 210 15.31 -11.31 -3.24
N GLY A 211 15.50 -10.10 -3.76
CA GLY A 211 16.51 -9.17 -3.25
C GLY A 211 16.33 -8.83 -1.77
N ILE A 212 15.09 -8.57 -1.34
CA ILE A 212 14.75 -8.34 0.08
C ILE A 212 15.06 -9.59 0.91
N ALA A 213 14.70 -10.78 0.42
CA ALA A 213 14.94 -12.04 1.13
C ALA A 213 16.46 -12.32 1.30
N VAL A 214 17.25 -12.12 0.25
CA VAL A 214 18.73 -12.25 0.30
C VAL A 214 19.33 -11.24 1.28
N TYR A 215 18.91 -9.97 1.20
CA TYR A 215 19.34 -8.94 2.16
C TYR A 215 19.03 -9.35 3.61
N SER A 216 17.81 -9.82 3.86
CA SER A 216 17.37 -10.23 5.21
C SER A 216 18.17 -11.44 5.72
N PHE A 217 18.46 -12.39 4.84
CA PHE A 217 19.30 -13.56 5.17
C PHE A 217 20.72 -13.13 5.58
N ILE A 218 21.37 -12.27 4.79
CA ILE A 218 22.73 -11.75 5.08
C ILE A 218 22.77 -10.96 6.41
N LYS A 219 21.66 -10.33 6.80
CA LYS A 219 21.60 -9.55 8.05
C LYS A 219 21.45 -10.42 9.30
N VAL A 220 20.94 -11.63 9.14
CA VAL A 220 20.72 -12.56 10.26
C VAL A 220 21.91 -13.51 10.46
N TYR A 221 22.57 -13.89 9.39
CA TYR A 221 23.68 -14.86 9.35
C TYR A 221 24.98 -14.20 8.84
#